data_823749295bbd526726a8fcbf4132700b
#
_entry.id   823749295bbd526726a8fcbf4132700b
#
_cell.length_a   1.000
_cell.length_b   1.000
_cell.length_c   1.000
_cell.angle_alpha   90.00
_cell.angle_beta   90.00
_cell.angle_gamma   90.00
#
_symmetry.space_group_name_H-M   'P 1'
#
loop_
_entity.id
_entity.type
_entity.pdbx_description
1 polymer ?
#
loop_
_entity_poly.entity_id
_entity_poly.type
_entity_poly.pdbx_seq_one_letter_code
_entity_poly.pdbx_strand_id
1 'polypeptide(L)'
;MNNIDKDFVYNRFPKTEHDIKLYEDYKAFISLKRKTEAKNDLEELLALFPVYEGTENANEVFVLTRFGFMALSIDDDFMNTCYKPWCSSLLQQDIASEINDSNRIKLLRASLIEFALLGCLEAHQLMNRLDSQIGQDDLFIESIVNERCPNLRRFLNAHNGAGRGVNDGDEVSSYAQALQEVKSGGKRTHWIWYIFPQMAGIKGTHSRPALFYGINGRLEAYQYINHPILRKHLVEISEAVLNNKYSVYEIFGDDIIKVRSCMLLFATVSDEPIFKQVINKYHW
;
A
#
# COMPACT_ATOMS: atom_id res chain seq x y z
N MET A 1 12.25 12.95 0.74
CA MET A 1 11.21 12.54 1.69
C MET A 1 10.50 13.77 2.18
N ASN A 2 9.29 14.04 1.68
CA ASN A 2 8.45 15.03 2.34
C ASN A 2 8.22 14.49 3.75
N ASN A 3 8.36 15.36 4.74
CA ASN A 3 8.05 15.12 6.14
C ASN A 3 6.60 14.62 6.30
N ILE A 4 6.35 13.39 5.86
CA ILE A 4 5.28 12.61 6.45
C ILE A 4 5.78 12.44 7.85
N ASP A 5 5.14 13.19 8.70
CA ASP A 5 5.49 13.45 10.06
C ASP A 5 5.93 12.12 10.70
N LYS A 6 7.25 11.92 10.89
CA LYS A 6 7.76 10.74 11.60
C LYS A 6 7.07 10.63 12.95
N ASP A 7 6.69 11.75 13.54
CA ASP A 7 5.87 11.82 14.75
C ASP A 7 4.52 11.14 14.56
N PHE A 8 3.96 11.14 13.35
CA PHE A 8 2.69 10.51 13.07
C PHE A 8 2.78 8.96 13.05
N VAL A 9 3.84 8.42 12.52
CA VAL A 9 4.14 6.97 12.60
C VAL A 9 4.63 6.65 14.02
N TYR A 10 5.50 7.48 14.58
CA TYR A 10 6.09 7.34 15.92
C TYR A 10 5.06 7.38 17.05
N ASN A 11 4.03 8.23 16.97
CA ASN A 11 2.99 8.32 18.01
C ASN A 11 2.08 7.08 18.11
N ARG A 12 2.23 6.12 17.22
CA ARG A 12 1.55 4.83 17.27
C ARG A 12 2.31 3.73 18.00
N PHE A 13 3.59 3.94 18.27
CA PHE A 13 4.37 3.01 19.06
C PHE A 13 4.16 3.32 20.54
N PRO A 14 3.70 2.36 21.32
CA PRO A 14 3.84 2.46 22.76
C PRO A 14 5.33 2.65 23.07
N LYS A 15 5.69 3.73 23.74
CA LYS A 15 7.08 4.04 24.12
C LYS A 15 7.32 3.57 25.56
N THR A 16 6.96 2.34 25.87
CA THR A 16 7.26 1.76 27.18
C THR A 16 8.68 1.22 27.20
N GLU A 17 9.28 1.11 28.38
CA GLU A 17 10.60 0.45 28.54
C GLU A 17 10.59 -0.97 27.97
N HIS A 18 9.44 -1.65 28.05
CA HIS A 18 9.23 -2.97 27.46
C HIS A 18 9.35 -2.95 25.93
N ASP A 19 8.76 -1.97 25.26
CA ASP A 19 8.79 -1.86 23.81
C ASP A 19 10.19 -1.54 23.29
N ILE A 20 10.94 -0.70 24.02
CA ILE A 20 12.34 -0.40 23.71
C ILE A 20 13.18 -1.66 23.81
N LYS A 21 12.99 -2.45 24.88
CA LYS A 21 13.71 -3.71 25.05
C LYS A 21 13.38 -4.72 23.95
N LEU A 22 12.12 -4.87 23.58
CA LEU A 22 11.68 -5.73 22.46
C LEU A 22 12.36 -5.33 21.14
N TYR A 23 12.48 -4.04 20.89
CA TYR A 23 13.18 -3.54 19.71
C TYR A 23 14.68 -3.87 19.72
N GLU A 24 15.33 -3.70 20.86
CA GLU A 24 16.74 -4.02 21.02
C GLU A 24 17.01 -5.53 20.88
N ASP A 25 16.15 -6.35 21.45
CA ASP A 25 16.21 -7.80 21.32
C ASP A 25 15.99 -8.24 19.85
N TYR A 26 15.07 -7.59 19.15
CA TYR A 26 14.83 -7.84 17.72
C TYR A 26 16.04 -7.42 16.86
N LYS A 27 16.61 -6.24 17.09
CA LYS A 27 17.84 -5.79 16.40
C LYS A 27 19.01 -6.76 16.60
N ALA A 28 19.20 -7.21 17.82
CA ALA A 28 20.27 -8.17 18.15
C ALA A 28 20.05 -9.50 17.42
N PHE A 29 18.83 -10.00 17.42
CA PHE A 29 18.44 -11.23 16.73
C PHE A 29 18.66 -11.12 15.21
N ILE A 30 18.17 -10.07 14.56
CA ILE A 30 18.36 -9.82 13.14
C ILE A 30 19.85 -9.70 12.80
N SER A 31 20.62 -8.97 13.60
CA SER A 31 22.05 -8.83 13.40
C SER A 31 22.80 -10.17 13.49
N LEU A 32 22.38 -11.05 14.37
CA LEU A 32 22.94 -12.40 14.48
C LEU A 32 22.60 -13.26 13.28
N LYS A 33 21.34 -13.31 12.87
CA LYS A 33 20.89 -14.05 11.69
C LYS A 33 21.60 -13.59 10.42
N ARG A 34 21.68 -12.29 10.18
CA ARG A 34 22.40 -11.73 9.03
C ARG A 34 23.86 -12.17 8.96
N LYS A 35 24.57 -12.19 10.08
CA LYS A 35 25.97 -12.64 10.14
C LYS A 35 26.15 -14.12 9.84
N THR A 36 25.14 -14.94 10.13
CA THR A 36 25.25 -16.40 10.02
C THR A 36 24.65 -16.95 8.72
N GLU A 37 23.65 -16.31 8.16
CA GLU A 37 22.85 -16.85 7.07
C GLU A 37 22.90 -16.03 5.77
N ALA A 38 23.05 -14.71 5.86
CA ALA A 38 22.97 -13.84 4.69
C ALA A 38 24.25 -13.85 3.86
N LYS A 39 24.14 -14.22 2.60
CA LYS A 39 25.24 -14.25 1.62
C LYS A 39 25.11 -13.19 0.53
N ASN A 40 23.94 -12.62 0.38
CA ASN A 40 23.62 -11.59 -0.61
C ASN A 40 22.40 -10.77 -0.16
N ASP A 41 22.04 -9.74 -0.92
CA ASP A 41 20.96 -8.82 -0.58
C ASP A 41 19.60 -9.51 -0.43
N LEU A 42 19.34 -10.59 -1.18
CA LEU A 42 18.12 -11.38 -1.07
C LEU A 42 18.04 -12.10 0.29
N GLU A 43 19.14 -12.73 0.71
CA GLU A 43 19.22 -13.38 2.02
C GLU A 43 19.10 -12.37 3.17
N GLU A 44 19.61 -11.16 2.99
CA GLU A 44 19.46 -10.07 3.95
C GLU A 44 17.97 -9.68 4.11
N LEU A 45 17.22 -9.52 3.02
CA LEU A 45 15.78 -9.24 3.07
C LEU A 45 14.99 -10.40 3.69
N LEU A 46 15.32 -11.64 3.34
CA LEU A 46 14.67 -12.81 3.91
C LEU A 46 14.97 -12.99 5.40
N ALA A 47 16.17 -12.61 5.84
CA ALA A 47 16.54 -12.67 7.25
C ALA A 47 15.78 -11.67 8.12
N LEU A 48 15.20 -10.62 7.54
CA LEU A 48 14.34 -9.68 8.27
C LEU A 48 13.02 -10.31 8.73
N PHE A 49 12.60 -11.40 8.07
CA PHE A 49 11.38 -12.12 8.43
C PHE A 49 11.76 -13.48 9.05
N PRO A 50 12.02 -13.53 10.35
CA PRO A 50 12.44 -14.77 10.99
C PRO A 50 11.34 -15.81 10.94
N VAL A 51 11.63 -16.94 10.31
CA VAL A 51 10.82 -18.16 10.45
C VAL A 51 11.20 -18.80 11.77
N TYR A 52 10.28 -18.78 12.72
CA TYR A 52 10.46 -19.52 13.96
C TYR A 52 9.96 -20.94 13.78
N GLU A 53 10.87 -21.85 13.59
CA GLU A 53 10.57 -23.28 13.69
C GLU A 53 10.49 -23.66 15.17
N GLY A 54 9.33 -24.08 15.63
CA GLY A 54 9.18 -24.84 16.88
C GLY A 54 9.04 -24.04 18.17
N THR A 55 8.53 -22.82 18.18
CA THR A 55 8.21 -22.13 19.44
C THR A 55 6.75 -22.30 19.82
N GLU A 56 6.51 -22.61 21.11
CA GLU A 56 5.18 -22.69 21.71
C GLU A 56 4.39 -21.36 21.69
N ASN A 57 5.03 -20.23 21.33
CA ASN A 57 4.48 -18.87 21.35
C ASN A 57 4.54 -18.18 19.97
N ALA A 58 3.90 -18.76 18.96
CA ALA A 58 3.80 -18.16 17.63
C ALA A 58 3.24 -16.71 17.65
N ASN A 59 2.37 -16.38 18.60
CA ASN A 59 1.79 -15.05 18.75
C ASN A 59 2.80 -14.01 19.25
N GLU A 60 3.68 -14.36 20.19
CA GLU A 60 4.72 -13.44 20.70
C GLU A 60 5.75 -13.13 19.60
N VAL A 61 6.13 -14.14 18.86
CA VAL A 61 7.04 -14.01 17.73
C VAL A 61 6.43 -13.12 16.65
N PHE A 62 5.18 -13.30 16.35
CA PHE A 62 4.45 -12.48 15.39
C PHE A 62 4.40 -11.00 15.83
N VAL A 63 4.08 -10.75 17.10
CA VAL A 63 4.07 -9.39 17.67
C VAL A 63 5.48 -8.77 17.64
N LEU A 64 6.50 -9.52 18.02
CA LEU A 64 7.89 -9.07 18.00
C LEU A 64 8.37 -8.72 16.60
N THR A 65 8.10 -9.59 15.63
CA THR A 65 8.47 -9.37 14.23
C THR A 65 7.79 -8.12 13.67
N ARG A 66 6.50 -7.97 13.91
CA ARG A 66 5.72 -6.80 13.49
C ARG A 66 6.27 -5.52 14.09
N PHE A 67 6.52 -5.50 15.39
CA PHE A 67 7.11 -4.36 16.08
C PHE A 67 8.49 -4.04 15.51
N GLY A 68 9.31 -5.05 15.29
CA GLY A 68 10.64 -4.91 14.70
C GLY A 68 10.62 -4.30 13.32
N PHE A 69 9.74 -4.75 12.41
CA PHE A 69 9.57 -4.15 11.09
C PHE A 69 9.18 -2.69 11.16
N MET A 70 8.20 -2.36 12.01
CA MET A 70 7.78 -0.99 12.19
C MET A 70 8.93 -0.12 12.71
N ALA A 71 9.69 -0.59 13.69
CA ALA A 71 10.81 0.13 14.26
C ALA A 71 11.96 0.31 13.25
N LEU A 72 12.28 -0.72 12.46
CA LEU A 72 13.30 -0.62 11.41
C LEU A 72 12.88 0.35 10.28
N SER A 73 11.60 0.42 9.95
CA SER A 73 11.12 1.30 8.86
C SER A 73 11.25 2.79 9.18
N ILE A 74 11.33 3.15 10.45
CA ILE A 74 11.54 4.54 10.92
C ILE A 74 13.00 4.83 11.26
N ASP A 75 13.87 3.82 11.28
CA ASP A 75 15.31 3.97 11.42
C ASP A 75 15.90 4.41 10.08
N ASP A 76 16.16 5.72 9.94
CA ASP A 76 16.69 6.29 8.70
C ASP A 76 18.04 5.73 8.31
N ASP A 77 18.87 5.39 9.26
CA ASP A 77 20.19 4.80 8.99
C ASP A 77 20.00 3.41 8.38
N PHE A 78 19.23 2.55 9.01
CA PHE A 78 18.90 1.23 8.47
C PHE A 78 18.23 1.32 7.09
N MET A 79 17.25 2.20 6.95
CA MET A 79 16.51 2.35 5.69
C MET A 79 17.41 2.80 4.53
N ASN A 80 18.27 3.79 4.76
CA ASN A 80 19.08 4.38 3.70
C ASN A 80 20.39 3.63 3.44
N THR A 81 20.96 2.97 4.45
CA THR A 81 22.25 2.27 4.30
C THR A 81 22.11 0.77 4.03
N CYS A 82 20.95 0.18 4.34
CA CYS A 82 20.72 -1.25 4.19
C CYS A 82 19.52 -1.56 3.28
N TYR A 83 18.31 -1.25 3.75
CA TYR A 83 17.08 -1.77 3.16
C TYR A 83 16.85 -1.31 1.71
N LYS A 84 16.91 -0.01 1.46
CA LYS A 84 16.74 0.54 0.11
C LYS A 84 17.82 0.12 -0.87
N PRO A 85 19.12 0.09 -0.50
CA PRO A 85 20.16 -0.51 -1.34
C PRO A 85 19.89 -1.97 -1.72
N TRP A 86 19.45 -2.80 -0.77
CA TRP A 86 19.09 -4.21 -1.08
C TRP A 86 17.93 -4.31 -2.07
N CYS A 87 16.85 -3.57 -1.84
CA CYS A 87 15.74 -3.52 -2.78
C CYS A 87 16.20 -3.07 -4.16
N SER A 88 17.03 -2.03 -4.24
CA SER A 88 17.54 -1.49 -5.50
C SER A 88 18.46 -2.47 -6.24
N SER A 89 19.30 -3.19 -5.52
CA SER A 89 20.14 -4.26 -6.08
C SER A 89 19.28 -5.38 -6.69
N LEU A 90 18.26 -5.83 -5.96
CA LEU A 90 17.38 -6.90 -6.41
C LEU A 90 16.47 -6.50 -7.59
N LEU A 91 16.20 -5.20 -7.79
CA LEU A 91 15.47 -4.74 -8.98
C LEU A 91 16.18 -5.06 -10.29
N GLN A 92 17.50 -5.25 -10.27
CA GLN A 92 18.33 -5.57 -11.44
C GLN A 92 18.50 -7.09 -11.64
N GLN A 93 18.01 -7.92 -10.73
CA GLN A 93 18.21 -9.36 -10.72
C GLN A 93 16.96 -10.13 -11.18
N ASP A 94 17.13 -11.37 -11.60
CA ASP A 94 16.04 -12.30 -11.85
C ASP A 94 15.74 -13.08 -10.56
N ILE A 95 14.94 -12.45 -9.70
CA ILE A 95 14.60 -13.00 -8.37
C ILE A 95 13.87 -14.33 -8.51
N ALA A 96 13.05 -14.49 -9.55
CA ALA A 96 12.28 -15.70 -9.79
C ALA A 96 13.17 -16.92 -10.01
N SER A 97 14.33 -16.73 -10.66
CA SER A 97 15.29 -17.83 -10.88
C SER A 97 16.10 -18.19 -9.64
N GLU A 98 16.26 -17.24 -8.70
CA GLU A 98 17.01 -17.45 -7.46
C GLU A 98 16.16 -18.05 -6.33
N ILE A 99 14.83 -17.86 -6.37
CA ILE A 99 13.92 -18.38 -5.37
C ILE A 99 13.06 -19.50 -5.97
N ASN A 100 13.50 -20.73 -5.80
CA ASN A 100 12.74 -21.92 -6.24
C ASN A 100 11.73 -22.43 -5.21
N ASP A 101 11.61 -21.79 -4.05
CA ASP A 101 10.75 -22.20 -2.93
C ASP A 101 9.60 -21.21 -2.75
N SER A 102 8.36 -21.71 -2.84
CA SER A 102 7.15 -20.91 -2.67
C SER A 102 7.04 -20.26 -1.29
N ASN A 103 7.59 -20.88 -0.25
CA ASN A 103 7.58 -20.31 1.10
C ASN A 103 8.53 -19.11 1.20
N ARG A 104 9.70 -19.19 0.56
CA ARG A 104 10.64 -18.06 0.50
C ARG A 104 10.06 -16.89 -0.28
N ILE A 105 9.32 -17.16 -1.36
CA ILE A 105 8.59 -16.13 -2.11
C ILE A 105 7.56 -15.42 -1.20
N LYS A 106 6.78 -16.19 -0.43
CA LYS A 106 5.80 -15.63 0.52
C LYS A 106 6.49 -14.81 1.61
N LEU A 107 7.61 -15.27 2.13
CA LEU A 107 8.39 -14.51 3.13
C LEU A 107 8.90 -13.19 2.57
N LEU A 108 9.45 -13.20 1.37
CA LEU A 108 9.90 -11.99 0.70
C LEU A 108 8.73 -11.03 0.48
N ARG A 109 7.60 -11.52 -0.03
CA ARG A 109 6.40 -10.70 -0.19
C ARG A 109 5.92 -10.10 1.12
N ALA A 110 5.85 -10.90 2.19
CA ALA A 110 5.44 -10.42 3.50
C ALA A 110 6.32 -9.28 4.00
N SER A 111 7.65 -9.42 3.88
CA SER A 111 8.60 -8.37 4.22
C SER A 111 8.36 -7.10 3.39
N LEU A 112 8.24 -7.24 2.07
CA LEU A 112 8.01 -6.10 1.17
C LEU A 112 6.69 -5.39 1.46
N ILE A 113 5.61 -6.13 1.77
CA ILE A 113 4.31 -5.55 2.13
C ILE A 113 4.41 -4.72 3.41
N GLU A 114 5.07 -5.22 4.45
CA GLU A 114 5.21 -4.48 5.70
C GLU A 114 5.94 -3.14 5.48
N PHE A 115 7.05 -3.13 4.76
CA PHE A 115 7.78 -1.89 4.44
C PHE A 115 7.03 -0.99 3.45
N ALA A 116 6.31 -1.58 2.50
CA ALA A 116 5.45 -0.83 1.58
C ALA A 116 4.33 -0.10 2.32
N LEU A 117 3.64 -0.77 3.25
CA LEU A 117 2.60 -0.16 4.09
C LEU A 117 3.12 1.01 4.95
N LEU A 118 4.42 1.04 5.20
CA LEU A 118 5.10 2.11 5.92
C LEU A 118 5.70 3.18 4.99
N GLY A 119 5.41 3.10 3.69
CA GLY A 119 5.74 4.12 2.69
C GLY A 119 7.09 3.95 2.01
N CYS A 120 7.73 2.78 2.10
CA CYS A 120 8.96 2.52 1.39
C CYS A 120 8.69 2.29 -0.11
N LEU A 121 9.11 3.24 -0.94
CA LEU A 121 8.91 3.19 -2.39
C LEU A 121 9.67 2.02 -3.03
N GLU A 122 10.88 1.77 -2.59
CA GLU A 122 11.74 0.69 -3.08
C GLU A 122 11.10 -0.69 -2.83
N ALA A 123 10.41 -0.85 -1.69
CA ALA A 123 9.63 -2.08 -1.42
C ALA A 123 8.47 -2.26 -2.40
N HIS A 124 7.74 -1.20 -2.74
CA HIS A 124 6.69 -1.24 -3.77
C HIS A 124 7.26 -1.60 -5.14
N GLN A 125 8.38 -1.00 -5.53
CA GLN A 125 9.02 -1.27 -6.82
C GLN A 125 9.48 -2.72 -6.91
N LEU A 126 10.12 -3.24 -5.86
CA LEU A 126 10.59 -4.62 -5.83
C LEU A 126 9.42 -5.62 -5.83
N MET A 127 8.34 -5.31 -5.14
CA MET A 127 7.13 -6.15 -5.16
C MET A 127 6.50 -6.19 -6.55
N ASN A 128 6.37 -5.04 -7.23
CA ASN A 128 5.88 -4.99 -8.61
C ASN A 128 6.78 -5.80 -9.56
N ARG A 129 8.09 -5.74 -9.36
CA ARG A 129 9.05 -6.54 -10.13
C ARG A 129 8.86 -8.03 -9.89
N LEU A 130 8.76 -8.45 -8.64
CA LEU A 130 8.50 -9.83 -8.25
C LEU A 130 7.21 -10.34 -8.88
N ASP A 131 6.12 -9.57 -8.77
CA ASP A 131 4.82 -9.92 -9.34
C ASP A 131 4.86 -10.04 -10.88
N SER A 132 5.69 -9.23 -11.55
CA SER A 132 5.87 -9.34 -13.00
C SER A 132 6.60 -10.62 -13.44
N GLN A 133 7.40 -11.20 -12.55
CA GLN A 133 8.17 -12.43 -12.84
C GLN A 133 7.42 -13.71 -12.50
N ILE A 134 6.69 -13.72 -11.37
CA ILE A 134 6.07 -14.95 -10.83
C ILE A 134 4.55 -14.87 -10.69
N GLY A 135 3.94 -13.74 -11.08
CA GLY A 135 2.50 -13.48 -10.91
C GLY A 135 2.16 -12.88 -9.54
N GLN A 136 1.08 -12.14 -9.51
CA GLN A 136 0.54 -11.49 -8.32
C GLN A 136 -0.25 -12.50 -7.48
N ASP A 137 -0.08 -12.45 -6.16
CA ASP A 137 -0.83 -13.28 -5.20
C ASP A 137 -1.73 -12.36 -4.36
N ASP A 138 -2.85 -11.92 -4.96
CA ASP A 138 -3.77 -10.98 -4.33
C ASP A 138 -4.34 -11.51 -3.02
N LEU A 139 -4.66 -12.81 -2.94
CA LEU A 139 -5.19 -13.42 -1.74
C LEU A 139 -4.20 -13.36 -0.57
N PHE A 140 -2.93 -13.61 -0.86
CA PHE A 140 -1.89 -13.52 0.17
C PHE A 140 -1.66 -12.07 0.61
N ILE A 141 -1.60 -11.13 -0.35
CA ILE A 141 -1.47 -9.69 -0.06
C ILE A 141 -2.66 -9.22 0.79
N GLU A 142 -3.89 -9.54 0.38
CA GLU A 142 -5.10 -9.17 1.10
C GLU A 142 -5.13 -9.77 2.51
N SER A 143 -4.67 -10.99 2.71
CA SER A 143 -4.65 -11.62 4.04
C SER A 143 -3.81 -10.82 5.04
N ILE A 144 -2.62 -10.37 4.62
CA ILE A 144 -1.74 -9.56 5.47
C ILE A 144 -2.33 -8.17 5.69
N VAL A 145 -2.76 -7.50 4.63
CA VAL A 145 -3.21 -6.11 4.71
C VAL A 145 -4.54 -5.97 5.44
N ASN A 146 -5.47 -6.91 5.26
CA ASN A 146 -6.74 -6.90 5.99
C ASN A 146 -6.54 -6.99 7.51
N GLU A 147 -5.50 -7.65 7.94
CA GLU A 147 -5.13 -7.72 9.35
C GLU A 147 -4.52 -6.41 9.86
N ARG A 148 -3.68 -5.76 9.03
CA ARG A 148 -2.99 -4.52 9.37
C ARG A 148 -3.88 -3.27 9.25
N CYS A 149 -4.73 -3.23 8.24
CA CYS A 149 -5.55 -2.08 7.88
C CYS A 149 -7.00 -2.50 7.61
N PRO A 150 -7.73 -3.00 8.63
CA PRO A 150 -9.08 -3.59 8.44
C PRO A 150 -10.08 -2.61 7.82
N ASN A 151 -9.90 -1.30 8.04
CA ASN A 151 -10.76 -0.27 7.47
C ASN A 151 -10.67 -0.18 5.94
N LEU A 152 -9.56 -0.61 5.34
CA LEU A 152 -9.39 -0.59 3.88
C LEU A 152 -10.15 -1.70 3.17
N ARG A 153 -10.59 -2.71 3.90
CA ARG A 153 -11.34 -3.86 3.34
C ARG A 153 -12.58 -3.43 2.56
N ARG A 154 -13.24 -2.32 2.97
CA ARG A 154 -14.40 -1.80 2.23
C ARG A 154 -14.06 -1.40 0.80
N PHE A 155 -12.87 -0.85 0.56
CA PHE A 155 -12.39 -0.49 -0.77
C PHE A 155 -12.04 -1.74 -1.58
N LEU A 156 -11.31 -2.68 -1.00
CA LEU A 156 -10.94 -3.94 -1.67
C LEU A 156 -12.18 -4.71 -2.11
N ASN A 157 -13.17 -4.85 -1.23
CA ASN A 157 -14.44 -5.48 -1.58
C ASN A 157 -15.11 -4.78 -2.77
N ALA A 158 -15.15 -3.44 -2.76
CA ALA A 158 -15.74 -2.68 -3.86
C ALA A 158 -14.95 -2.82 -5.16
N HIS A 159 -13.62 -2.82 -5.11
CA HIS A 159 -12.77 -3.04 -6.28
C HIS A 159 -12.99 -4.43 -6.90
N ASN A 160 -13.36 -5.41 -6.10
CA ASN A 160 -13.71 -6.77 -6.55
C ASN A 160 -15.21 -6.93 -6.94
N GLY A 161 -15.96 -5.84 -6.98
CA GLY A 161 -17.39 -5.88 -7.31
C GLY A 161 -18.30 -6.34 -6.17
N ALA A 162 -17.77 -6.39 -4.94
CA ALA A 162 -18.48 -6.84 -3.74
C ALA A 162 -18.46 -5.73 -2.67
N GLY A 163 -19.37 -4.81 -2.68
CA GLY A 163 -19.37 -3.68 -1.75
C GLY A 163 -20.76 -3.14 -1.47
N ARG A 164 -20.84 -1.90 -1.01
CA ARG A 164 -22.10 -1.18 -0.89
C ARG A 164 -22.32 -0.29 -2.10
N GLY A 165 -23.41 -0.54 -2.81
CA GLY A 165 -23.91 0.33 -3.87
C GLY A 165 -24.51 1.64 -3.34
N VAL A 166 -25.14 2.40 -4.22
CA VAL A 166 -25.85 3.64 -3.89
C VAL A 166 -27.06 3.34 -3.02
N ASN A 167 -27.79 2.26 -3.36
CA ASN A 167 -28.92 1.73 -2.58
C ASN A 167 -28.61 0.29 -2.14
N ASP A 168 -29.41 -0.21 -1.22
CA ASP A 168 -29.32 -1.61 -0.80
C ASP A 168 -29.76 -2.52 -1.97
N GLY A 169 -28.86 -3.43 -2.40
CA GLY A 169 -29.08 -4.33 -3.53
C GLY A 169 -28.56 -3.86 -4.88
N ASP A 170 -28.02 -2.65 -4.99
CA ASP A 170 -27.36 -2.20 -6.22
C ASP A 170 -26.10 -3.02 -6.52
N GLU A 171 -25.89 -3.31 -7.81
CA GLU A 171 -24.63 -3.87 -8.27
C GLU A 171 -23.47 -2.89 -8.04
N VAL A 172 -22.37 -3.42 -7.53
CA VAL A 172 -21.11 -2.67 -7.32
C VAL A 172 -20.20 -2.93 -8.50
N SER A 173 -19.86 -1.88 -9.22
CA SER A 173 -18.95 -1.99 -10.37
C SER A 173 -17.53 -2.23 -9.90
N SER A 174 -16.89 -3.26 -10.45
CA SER A 174 -15.49 -3.58 -10.12
C SER A 174 -14.51 -2.50 -10.61
N TYR A 175 -13.28 -2.53 -10.09
CA TYR A 175 -12.18 -1.70 -10.58
C TYR A 175 -11.94 -1.88 -12.07
N ALA A 176 -11.96 -3.12 -12.57
CA ALA A 176 -11.76 -3.42 -14.00
C ALA A 176 -12.81 -2.72 -14.88
N GLN A 177 -14.06 -2.72 -14.44
CA GLN A 177 -15.15 -2.01 -15.14
C GLN A 177 -14.93 -0.49 -15.11
N ALA A 178 -14.59 0.07 -13.95
CA ALA A 178 -14.31 1.50 -13.82
C ALA A 178 -13.15 1.95 -14.73
N LEU A 179 -12.07 1.18 -14.77
CA LEU A 179 -10.91 1.45 -15.64
C LEU A 179 -11.29 1.40 -17.11
N GLN A 180 -12.13 0.43 -17.52
CA GLN A 180 -12.61 0.33 -18.88
C GLN A 180 -13.48 1.53 -19.26
N GLU A 181 -14.38 1.98 -18.38
CA GLU A 181 -15.21 3.15 -18.59
C GLU A 181 -14.36 4.42 -18.75
N VAL A 182 -13.36 4.62 -17.91
CA VAL A 182 -12.41 5.76 -18.04
C VAL A 182 -11.67 5.68 -19.38
N LYS A 183 -11.08 4.53 -19.73
CA LYS A 183 -10.37 4.34 -21.00
C LYS A 183 -11.27 4.58 -22.22
N SER A 184 -12.57 4.28 -22.11
CA SER A 184 -13.58 4.49 -23.16
C SER A 184 -14.11 5.92 -23.22
N GLY A 185 -13.70 6.81 -22.33
CA GLY A 185 -14.03 8.22 -22.32
C GLY A 185 -15.38 8.58 -21.68
N GLY A 186 -15.98 7.72 -20.85
CA GLY A 186 -17.21 8.06 -20.16
C GLY A 186 -17.56 7.13 -19.01
N LYS A 187 -17.70 7.70 -17.83
CA LYS A 187 -18.23 7.04 -16.65
C LYS A 187 -19.73 6.74 -16.84
N ARG A 188 -20.13 5.51 -16.64
CA ARG A 188 -21.52 5.04 -16.84
C ARG A 188 -22.16 4.51 -15.56
N THR A 189 -21.34 3.92 -14.67
CA THR A 189 -21.79 3.25 -13.45
C THR A 189 -21.34 3.98 -12.17
N HIS A 190 -21.75 3.49 -11.01
CA HIS A 190 -21.68 4.25 -9.74
C HIS A 190 -20.47 3.87 -8.88
N TRP A 191 -19.25 4.06 -9.37
CA TRP A 191 -18.01 3.63 -8.70
C TRP A 191 -17.13 4.76 -8.15
N ILE A 192 -17.48 6.02 -8.37
CA ILE A 192 -16.58 7.15 -8.11
C ILE A 192 -16.08 7.23 -6.66
N TRP A 193 -16.88 6.87 -5.66
CA TRP A 193 -16.56 7.03 -4.25
C TRP A 193 -15.46 6.10 -3.74
N TYR A 194 -15.31 4.91 -4.33
CA TYR A 194 -14.32 3.92 -3.92
C TYR A 194 -13.15 3.80 -4.87
N ILE A 195 -13.30 4.26 -6.10
CA ILE A 195 -12.21 4.29 -7.08
C ILE A 195 -11.39 5.59 -6.97
N PHE A 196 -12.06 6.73 -6.73
CA PHE A 196 -11.44 8.02 -6.43
C PHE A 196 -11.87 8.50 -5.04
N PRO A 197 -11.40 7.85 -3.97
CA PRO A 197 -11.85 8.18 -2.64
C PRO A 197 -11.38 9.59 -2.22
N GLN A 198 -12.22 10.26 -1.47
CA GLN A 198 -11.98 11.60 -0.95
C GLN A 198 -12.13 11.62 0.56
N MET A 199 -11.68 12.68 1.22
CA MET A 199 -11.84 12.84 2.66
C MET A 199 -13.30 12.75 3.06
N ALA A 200 -13.58 12.09 4.18
CA ALA A 200 -14.89 12.12 4.83
C ALA A 200 -15.19 13.55 5.32
N GLY A 201 -16.48 13.88 5.36
CA GLY A 201 -16.93 15.16 5.92
C GLY A 201 -16.72 16.40 5.03
N ILE A 202 -16.36 16.21 3.76
CA ILE A 202 -16.36 17.34 2.81
C ILE A 202 -17.78 17.91 2.71
N LYS A 203 -17.90 19.23 2.89
CA LYS A 203 -19.18 19.96 2.85
C LYS A 203 -19.92 19.66 1.54
N GLY A 204 -21.17 19.21 1.65
CA GLY A 204 -22.01 18.84 0.50
C GLY A 204 -21.98 17.36 0.10
N THR A 205 -21.17 16.52 0.76
CA THR A 205 -21.13 15.07 0.49
C THR A 205 -21.87 14.29 1.58
N HIS A 206 -23.19 14.11 1.41
CA HIS A 206 -24.05 13.45 2.40
C HIS A 206 -24.66 12.14 1.89
N SER A 207 -24.29 11.68 0.68
CA SER A 207 -24.79 10.41 0.17
C SER A 207 -24.23 9.22 0.98
N ARG A 208 -25.01 8.15 1.11
CA ARG A 208 -24.59 6.93 1.81
C ARG A 208 -23.21 6.40 1.33
N PRO A 209 -22.93 6.30 0.01
CA PRO A 209 -21.60 5.88 -0.45
C PRO A 209 -20.50 6.85 -0.07
N ALA A 210 -20.74 8.17 -0.13
CA ALA A 210 -19.73 9.16 0.24
C ALA A 210 -19.36 9.07 1.74
N LEU A 211 -20.33 8.78 2.61
CA LEU A 211 -20.08 8.56 4.03
C LEU A 211 -19.35 7.22 4.28
N PHE A 212 -19.74 6.16 3.56
CA PHE A 212 -19.15 4.83 3.76
C PHE A 212 -17.73 4.72 3.22
N TYR A 213 -17.47 5.27 2.03
CA TYR A 213 -16.15 5.23 1.37
C TYR A 213 -15.29 6.46 1.65
N GLY A 214 -15.76 7.40 2.46
CA GLY A 214 -14.96 8.57 2.84
C GLY A 214 -13.71 8.16 3.63
N ILE A 215 -12.57 8.71 3.25
CA ILE A 215 -11.30 8.53 3.95
C ILE A 215 -11.35 9.24 5.30
N ASN A 216 -11.15 8.50 6.37
CA ASN A 216 -11.21 9.01 7.73
C ASN A 216 -9.86 9.54 8.21
N GLY A 217 -9.51 10.73 7.71
CA GLY A 217 -8.29 11.41 8.11
C GLY A 217 -7.05 11.01 7.31
N ARG A 218 -5.97 11.75 7.58
CA ARG A 218 -4.69 11.63 6.87
C ARG A 218 -4.07 10.23 7.00
N LEU A 219 -4.26 9.59 8.14
CA LEU A 219 -3.72 8.26 8.37
C LEU A 219 -4.32 7.22 7.43
N GLU A 220 -5.64 7.19 7.31
CA GLU A 220 -6.28 6.23 6.42
C GLU A 220 -5.92 6.51 4.95
N ALA A 221 -5.77 7.80 4.56
CA ALA A 221 -5.27 8.17 3.25
C ALA A 221 -3.85 7.62 3.02
N TYR A 222 -2.97 7.76 4.00
CA TYR A 222 -1.63 7.22 3.95
C TYR A 222 -1.62 5.69 3.84
N GLN A 223 -2.42 5.00 4.64
CA GLN A 223 -2.57 3.54 4.57
C GLN A 223 -3.12 3.08 3.21
N TYR A 224 -4.09 3.83 2.66
CA TYR A 224 -4.68 3.53 1.35
C TYR A 224 -3.63 3.58 0.24
N ILE A 225 -2.85 4.68 0.17
CA ILE A 225 -1.84 4.84 -0.89
C ILE A 225 -0.64 3.91 -0.72
N ASN A 226 -0.41 3.39 0.47
CA ASN A 226 0.66 2.42 0.73
C ASN A 226 0.16 0.97 0.70
N HIS A 227 -1.14 0.76 0.47
CA HIS A 227 -1.67 -0.58 0.22
C HIS A 227 -1.33 -1.02 -1.21
N PRO A 228 -0.64 -2.16 -1.41
CA PRO A 228 -0.13 -2.58 -2.72
C PRO A 228 -1.19 -2.56 -3.84
N ILE A 229 -2.34 -3.17 -3.59
CA ILE A 229 -3.41 -3.29 -4.58
C ILE A 229 -4.09 -1.93 -4.82
N LEU A 230 -4.49 -1.21 -3.75
CA LEU A 230 -5.20 0.05 -3.87
C LEU A 230 -4.34 1.15 -4.51
N ARG A 231 -3.03 1.18 -4.16
CA ARG A 231 -2.06 2.07 -4.82
C ARG A 231 -1.98 1.78 -6.32
N LYS A 232 -1.73 0.52 -6.68
CA LYS A 232 -1.63 0.10 -8.08
C LYS A 232 -2.86 0.55 -8.88
N HIS A 233 -4.04 0.30 -8.35
CA HIS A 233 -5.30 0.68 -8.99
C HIS A 233 -5.45 2.20 -9.12
N LEU A 234 -5.16 2.95 -8.05
CA LEU A 234 -5.30 4.41 -8.10
C LEU A 234 -4.28 5.05 -9.05
N VAL A 235 -3.05 4.56 -9.08
CA VAL A 235 -2.03 5.03 -10.02
C VAL A 235 -2.44 4.73 -11.45
N GLU A 236 -2.80 3.47 -11.77
CA GLU A 236 -3.17 3.05 -13.12
C GLU A 236 -4.38 3.84 -13.66
N ILE A 237 -5.42 4.01 -12.86
CA ILE A 237 -6.61 4.75 -13.31
C ILE A 237 -6.30 6.25 -13.45
N SER A 238 -5.43 6.81 -12.62
CA SER A 238 -4.97 8.20 -12.74
C SER A 238 -4.14 8.41 -14.01
N GLU A 239 -3.30 7.44 -14.40
CA GLU A 239 -2.61 7.42 -15.68
C GLU A 239 -3.59 7.35 -16.86
N ALA A 240 -4.64 6.54 -16.74
CA ALA A 240 -5.70 6.47 -17.76
C ALA A 240 -6.43 7.81 -17.90
N VAL A 241 -6.65 8.55 -16.82
CA VAL A 241 -7.19 9.92 -16.85
C VAL A 241 -6.19 10.90 -17.51
N LEU A 242 -4.92 10.82 -17.07
CA LEU A 242 -3.87 11.71 -17.60
C LEU A 242 -3.69 11.57 -19.12
N ASN A 243 -3.69 10.33 -19.60
CA ASN A 243 -3.41 10.02 -21.01
C ASN A 243 -4.67 9.92 -21.88
N ASN A 244 -5.85 10.26 -21.34
CA ASN A 244 -7.08 10.17 -22.09
C ASN A 244 -7.16 11.25 -23.17
N LYS A 245 -7.79 10.89 -24.32
CA LYS A 245 -8.08 11.83 -25.41
C LYS A 245 -9.35 12.67 -25.15
N TYR A 246 -10.22 12.20 -24.28
CA TYR A 246 -11.41 12.92 -23.85
C TYR A 246 -11.09 13.86 -22.70
N SER A 247 -11.83 14.95 -22.59
CA SER A 247 -11.70 15.86 -21.44
C SER A 247 -12.21 15.18 -20.15
N VAL A 248 -11.73 15.63 -18.98
CA VAL A 248 -12.21 15.12 -17.70
C VAL A 248 -13.71 15.32 -17.50
N TYR A 249 -14.29 16.36 -18.11
CA TYR A 249 -15.72 16.61 -18.05
C TYR A 249 -16.52 15.61 -18.89
N GLU A 250 -16.03 15.26 -20.09
CA GLU A 250 -16.64 14.20 -20.91
C GLU A 250 -16.61 12.85 -20.19
N ILE A 251 -15.53 12.55 -19.47
CA ILE A 251 -15.36 11.29 -18.75
C ILE A 251 -16.26 11.23 -17.51
N PHE A 252 -16.26 12.28 -16.68
CA PHE A 252 -16.79 12.24 -15.32
C PHE A 252 -18.04 13.10 -15.10
N GLY A 253 -18.34 14.06 -16.00
CA GLY A 253 -19.39 15.04 -15.75
C GLY A 253 -19.18 15.78 -14.42
N ASP A 254 -20.23 15.88 -13.61
CA ASP A 254 -20.18 16.55 -12.30
C ASP A 254 -19.31 15.81 -11.27
N ASP A 255 -18.98 14.53 -11.49
CA ASP A 255 -18.09 13.78 -10.61
C ASP A 255 -16.62 14.22 -10.68
N ILE A 256 -16.27 15.13 -11.63
CA ILE A 256 -14.94 15.75 -11.73
C ILE A 256 -14.46 16.34 -10.39
N ILE A 257 -15.36 16.89 -9.60
CA ILE A 257 -15.05 17.46 -8.28
C ILE A 257 -14.48 16.40 -7.33
N LYS A 258 -15.00 15.18 -7.42
CA LYS A 258 -14.53 14.04 -6.60
C LYS A 258 -13.15 13.58 -7.05
N VAL A 259 -12.93 13.51 -8.38
CA VAL A 259 -11.60 13.16 -8.94
C VAL A 259 -10.57 14.19 -8.49
N ARG A 260 -10.88 15.49 -8.64
CA ARG A 260 -10.00 16.57 -8.17
C ARG A 260 -9.68 16.43 -6.68
N SER A 261 -10.69 16.23 -5.83
CA SER A 261 -10.52 16.08 -4.39
C SER A 261 -9.62 14.88 -4.05
N CYS A 262 -9.77 13.76 -4.77
CA CYS A 262 -8.94 12.60 -4.65
C CYS A 262 -7.47 12.90 -5.02
N MET A 263 -7.22 13.51 -6.17
CA MET A 263 -5.87 13.87 -6.62
C MET A 263 -5.17 14.78 -5.61
N LEU A 264 -5.86 15.81 -5.14
CA LEU A 264 -5.34 16.74 -4.13
C LEU A 264 -5.02 16.02 -2.82
N LEU A 265 -5.90 15.11 -2.34
CA LEU A 265 -5.67 14.33 -1.15
C LEU A 265 -4.39 13.51 -1.26
N PHE A 266 -4.28 12.69 -2.31
CA PHE A 266 -3.15 11.76 -2.44
C PHE A 266 -1.83 12.44 -2.82
N ALA A 267 -1.86 13.60 -3.44
CA ALA A 267 -0.68 14.45 -3.64
C ALA A 267 -0.11 15.01 -2.31
N THR A 268 -0.89 15.03 -1.22
CA THR A 268 -0.43 15.50 0.10
C THR A 268 0.13 14.39 0.99
N VAL A 269 -0.20 13.12 0.70
CA VAL A 269 0.18 11.98 1.54
C VAL A 269 1.11 10.99 0.84
N SER A 270 1.49 11.26 -0.41
CA SER A 270 2.41 10.41 -1.16
C SER A 270 3.31 11.24 -2.08
N ASP A 271 4.44 10.65 -2.46
CA ASP A 271 5.37 11.22 -3.44
C ASP A 271 5.09 10.71 -4.88
N GLU A 272 3.96 10.02 -5.10
CA GLU A 272 3.56 9.57 -6.43
C GLU A 272 3.38 10.75 -7.38
N PRO A 273 4.19 10.81 -8.46
CA PRO A 273 4.18 11.97 -9.36
C PRO A 273 2.88 12.09 -10.15
N ILE A 274 2.16 10.98 -10.37
CA ILE A 274 0.96 10.95 -11.20
C ILE A 274 -0.13 11.92 -10.70
N PHE A 275 -0.31 12.04 -9.37
CA PHE A 275 -1.34 12.92 -8.82
C PHE A 275 -1.06 14.39 -9.15
N LYS A 276 0.20 14.81 -8.98
CA LYS A 276 0.63 16.19 -9.36
C LYS A 276 0.55 16.42 -10.85
N GLN A 277 0.85 15.42 -11.69
CA GLN A 277 0.74 15.51 -13.13
C GLN A 277 -0.72 15.73 -13.57
N VAL A 278 -1.67 15.00 -12.99
CA VAL A 278 -3.11 15.17 -13.26
C VAL A 278 -3.58 16.56 -12.80
N ILE A 279 -3.20 16.98 -11.56
CA ILE A 279 -3.53 18.31 -11.04
C ILE A 279 -3.02 19.41 -11.98
N ASN A 280 -1.77 19.32 -12.44
CA ASN A 280 -1.16 20.31 -13.32
C ASN A 280 -1.83 20.33 -14.70
N LYS A 281 -2.14 19.15 -15.28
CA LYS A 281 -2.79 19.06 -16.60
C LYS A 281 -4.14 19.76 -16.62
N TYR A 282 -4.91 19.64 -15.54
CA TYR A 282 -6.29 20.16 -15.46
C TYR A 282 -6.40 21.46 -14.66
N HIS A 283 -5.27 22.03 -14.21
CA HIS A 283 -5.20 23.30 -13.46
C HIS A 283 -6.04 23.28 -12.16
N TRP A 284 -5.94 22.22 -11.39
CA TRP A 284 -6.69 22.02 -10.14
C TRP A 284 -5.99 22.56 -8.89
#